data_877e5f826943b6d5fe9ccacd8a85474f
#
_entry.id   877e5f826943b6d5fe9ccacd8a85474f
#
_cell.length_a   1.000
_cell.length_b   1.000
_cell.length_c   1.000
_cell.angle_alpha   90.00
_cell.angle_beta   90.00
_cell.angle_gamma   90.00
#
_symmetry.space_group_name_H-M   'P 1'
#
loop_
_entity.id
_entity.type
_entity.pdbx_description
1 polymer ?
#
loop_
_entity_poly.entity_id
_entity_poly.type
_entity_poly.pdbx_seq_one_letter_code
_entity_poly.pdbx_strand_id
1 'polypeptide(L)'
;DRRMKNKLNKNFWNKHGHVVIIYVFLVALMLLVSVFSRDFFTIGNFKNLLRTSFPLLMVALGQTLIILTGGIDLSLGGIVALANVVCVMTMNTESPVGFILPLIAAVVLGLVCGALNGVLVTRGNLAPIIVTIATTAIFDGCALLLMPKPGGSVHKAFSKFLTRGLKGAVPLILFLVILILVRTLTNQTPYGKALRAIGGSENAAYSTGVKVKKVKFIAYCLAGLLCAAAGIFLSAQMNSAD
;
A
#
# COMPACT_ATOMS: atom_id res chain seq x y z
N ASP A 1 -11.17 22.04 -41.78
CA ASP A 1 -11.69 21.74 -40.45
C ASP A 1 -11.77 20.22 -40.15
N ARG A 2 -12.20 19.38 -41.09
CA ARG A 2 -12.24 17.90 -40.92
C ARG A 2 -10.82 17.28 -40.75
N ARG A 3 -9.81 17.77 -41.44
CA ARG A 3 -8.43 17.23 -41.32
C ARG A 3 -7.80 17.53 -39.97
N MET A 4 -8.10 18.68 -39.37
CA MET A 4 -7.62 19.07 -38.05
C MET A 4 -8.29 18.25 -36.95
N LYS A 5 -9.60 18.00 -37.03
CA LYS A 5 -10.34 17.08 -36.11
C LYS A 5 -9.83 15.66 -36.17
N ASN A 6 -9.51 15.11 -37.35
CA ASN A 6 -8.94 13.77 -37.48
C ASN A 6 -7.52 13.66 -36.91
N LYS A 7 -6.68 14.71 -37.05
CA LYS A 7 -5.34 14.73 -36.44
C LYS A 7 -5.40 14.82 -34.91
N LEU A 8 -6.30 15.63 -34.35
CA LEU A 8 -6.53 15.75 -32.91
C LEU A 8 -7.06 14.43 -32.33
N ASN A 9 -8.00 13.79 -33.01
CA ASN A 9 -8.56 12.51 -32.58
C ASN A 9 -7.52 11.38 -32.63
N LYS A 10 -6.70 11.31 -33.67
CA LYS A 10 -5.60 10.34 -33.80
C LYS A 10 -4.51 10.54 -32.73
N ASN A 11 -4.17 11.79 -32.42
CA ASN A 11 -3.22 12.09 -31.33
C ASN A 11 -3.79 11.76 -29.95
N PHE A 12 -5.09 12.00 -29.71
CA PHE A 12 -5.76 11.63 -28.47
C PHE A 12 -5.76 10.11 -28.28
N TRP A 13 -6.14 9.34 -29.30
CA TRP A 13 -6.17 7.88 -29.25
C TRP A 13 -4.77 7.28 -29.07
N ASN A 14 -3.73 7.83 -29.73
CA ASN A 14 -2.35 7.36 -29.57
C ASN A 14 -1.83 7.63 -28.15
N LYS A 15 -2.28 8.71 -27.49
CA LYS A 15 -1.82 9.09 -26.15
C LYS A 15 -2.65 8.46 -25.02
N HIS A 16 -3.96 8.31 -25.22
CA HIS A 16 -4.90 7.91 -24.17
C HIS A 16 -5.68 6.63 -24.47
N GLY A 17 -5.52 6.05 -25.65
CA GLY A 17 -6.29 4.88 -26.09
C GLY A 17 -6.22 3.71 -25.13
N HIS A 18 -5.02 3.40 -24.61
CA HIS A 18 -4.85 2.33 -23.61
C HIS A 18 -5.64 2.59 -22.33
N VAL A 19 -5.66 3.83 -21.86
CA VAL A 19 -6.40 4.23 -20.65
C VAL A 19 -7.91 4.11 -20.89
N VAL A 20 -8.39 4.58 -22.04
CA VAL A 20 -9.81 4.49 -22.42
C VAL A 20 -10.26 3.02 -22.49
N ILE A 21 -9.46 2.15 -23.10
CA ILE A 21 -9.76 0.71 -23.20
C ILE A 21 -9.90 0.09 -21.81
N ILE A 22 -9.00 0.42 -20.88
CA ILE A 22 -9.05 -0.09 -19.49
C ILE A 22 -10.34 0.36 -18.79
N TYR A 23 -10.73 1.63 -18.93
CA TYR A 23 -11.97 2.12 -18.32
C TYR A 23 -13.22 1.51 -18.98
N VAL A 24 -13.24 1.35 -20.31
CA VAL A 24 -14.33 0.68 -21.01
C VAL A 24 -14.47 -0.77 -20.55
N PHE A 25 -13.34 -1.49 -20.43
CA PHE A 25 -13.32 -2.85 -19.92
C PHE A 25 -13.81 -2.93 -18.47
N LEU A 26 -13.36 -2.00 -17.60
CA LEU A 26 -13.83 -1.90 -16.22
C LEU A 26 -15.35 -1.70 -16.15
N VAL A 27 -15.89 -0.76 -16.92
CA VAL A 27 -17.33 -0.48 -16.96
C VAL A 27 -18.09 -1.70 -17.48
N ALA A 28 -17.59 -2.34 -18.53
CA ALA A 28 -18.20 -3.57 -19.07
C ALA A 28 -18.25 -4.68 -18.02
N LEU A 29 -17.16 -4.89 -17.27
CA LEU A 29 -17.14 -5.85 -16.15
C LEU A 29 -18.12 -5.48 -15.05
N MET A 30 -18.20 -4.21 -14.66
CA MET A 30 -19.15 -3.75 -13.64
C MET A 30 -20.60 -4.00 -14.07
N LEU A 31 -20.92 -3.73 -15.33
CA LEU A 31 -22.27 -4.00 -15.89
C LEU A 31 -22.55 -5.50 -15.93
N LEU A 32 -21.57 -6.30 -16.38
CA LEU A 32 -21.72 -7.76 -16.41
C LEU A 32 -21.98 -8.34 -15.01
N VAL A 33 -21.20 -7.95 -14.00
CA VAL A 33 -21.41 -8.39 -12.62
C VAL A 33 -22.75 -7.93 -12.07
N SER A 34 -23.20 -6.73 -12.42
CA SER A 34 -24.49 -6.22 -11.96
C SER A 34 -25.70 -7.01 -12.47
N VAL A 35 -25.57 -7.68 -13.62
CA VAL A 35 -26.60 -8.58 -14.15
C VAL A 35 -26.74 -9.84 -13.29
N PHE A 36 -25.62 -10.38 -12.78
CA PHE A 36 -25.59 -11.58 -11.94
C PHE A 36 -25.83 -11.29 -10.46
N SER A 37 -25.54 -10.07 -9.99
CA SER A 37 -25.70 -9.67 -8.58
C SER A 37 -26.54 -8.41 -8.47
N ARG A 38 -27.77 -8.56 -7.98
CA ARG A 38 -28.70 -7.44 -7.75
C ARG A 38 -28.20 -6.42 -6.73
N ASP A 39 -27.35 -6.88 -5.79
CA ASP A 39 -26.80 -6.04 -4.73
C ASP A 39 -25.50 -5.32 -5.12
N PHE A 40 -25.02 -5.50 -6.36
CA PHE A 40 -23.74 -4.95 -6.79
C PHE A 40 -23.65 -3.43 -6.62
N PHE A 41 -24.66 -2.68 -7.03
CA PHE A 41 -24.71 -1.21 -6.92
C PHE A 41 -25.32 -0.69 -5.60
N THR A 42 -25.38 -1.53 -4.56
CA THR A 42 -25.86 -1.06 -3.25
C THR A 42 -24.78 -0.34 -2.48
N ILE A 43 -25.18 0.62 -1.63
CA ILE A 43 -24.27 1.33 -0.70
C ILE A 43 -23.56 0.34 0.21
N GLY A 44 -24.23 -0.75 0.59
CA GLY A 44 -23.66 -1.83 1.41
C GLY A 44 -22.46 -2.49 0.73
N ASN A 45 -22.62 -2.88 -0.54
CA ASN A 45 -21.55 -3.48 -1.32
C ASN A 45 -20.41 -2.51 -1.58
N PHE A 46 -20.69 -1.24 -1.88
CA PHE A 46 -19.65 -0.22 -2.05
C PHE A 46 -18.78 -0.04 -0.79
N LYS A 47 -19.42 0.00 0.38
CA LYS A 47 -18.69 0.05 1.67
C LYS A 47 -17.85 -1.21 1.90
N ASN A 48 -18.38 -2.38 1.54
CA ASN A 48 -17.65 -3.63 1.64
C ASN A 48 -16.43 -3.66 0.70
N LEU A 49 -16.60 -3.17 -0.51
CA LEU A 49 -15.54 -3.07 -1.51
C LEU A 49 -14.41 -2.14 -1.04
N LEU A 50 -14.75 -0.97 -0.49
CA LEU A 50 -13.78 -0.06 0.12
C LEU A 50 -13.03 -0.70 1.28
N ARG A 51 -13.73 -1.44 2.14
CA ARG A 51 -13.14 -2.13 3.26
C ARG A 51 -12.16 -3.20 2.81
N THR A 52 -12.57 -4.06 1.86
CA THR A 52 -11.70 -5.14 1.35
C THR A 52 -10.53 -4.64 0.53
N SER A 53 -10.67 -3.51 -0.15
CA SER A 53 -9.59 -2.92 -0.94
C SER A 53 -8.60 -2.10 -0.11
N PHE A 54 -8.93 -1.72 1.12
CA PHE A 54 -8.07 -0.83 1.92
C PHE A 54 -6.63 -1.34 2.08
N PRO A 55 -6.36 -2.62 2.45
CA PRO A 55 -4.98 -3.11 2.54
C PRO A 55 -4.23 -3.00 1.22
N LEU A 56 -4.87 -3.37 0.12
CA LEU A 56 -4.29 -3.28 -1.22
C LEU A 56 -3.96 -1.84 -1.61
N LEU A 57 -4.84 -0.89 -1.28
CA LEU A 57 -4.60 0.53 -1.56
C LEU A 57 -3.42 1.08 -0.76
N MET A 58 -3.22 0.64 0.50
CA MET A 58 -2.05 1.02 1.29
C MET A 58 -0.75 0.49 0.69
N VAL A 59 -0.72 -0.78 0.29
CA VAL A 59 0.41 -1.40 -0.40
C VAL A 59 0.71 -0.68 -1.73
N ALA A 60 -0.33 -0.35 -2.50
CA ALA A 60 -0.17 0.37 -3.77
C ALA A 60 0.43 1.77 -3.57
N LEU A 61 0.05 2.49 -2.50
CA LEU A 61 0.69 3.77 -2.15
C LEU A 61 2.16 3.59 -1.76
N GLY A 62 2.49 2.54 -0.99
CA GLY A 62 3.86 2.18 -0.64
C GLY A 62 4.69 1.88 -1.89
N GLN A 63 4.17 1.02 -2.77
CA GLN A 63 4.82 0.69 -4.04
C GLN A 63 5.02 1.92 -4.94
N THR A 64 4.05 2.85 -4.94
CA THR A 64 4.18 4.10 -5.71
C THR A 64 5.41 4.90 -5.28
N LEU A 65 5.70 4.99 -3.97
CA LEU A 65 6.90 5.69 -3.48
C LEU A 65 8.19 5.03 -3.98
N ILE A 66 8.23 3.70 -4.03
CA ILE A 66 9.39 2.95 -4.53
C ILE A 66 9.54 3.12 -6.05
N ILE A 67 8.45 2.99 -6.81
CA ILE A 67 8.45 3.17 -8.27
C ILE A 67 8.91 4.58 -8.66
N LEU A 68 8.54 5.60 -7.89
CA LEU A 68 9.01 6.98 -8.11
C LEU A 68 10.54 7.12 -7.96
N THR A 69 11.23 6.17 -7.34
CA THR A 69 12.71 6.12 -7.31
C THR A 69 13.33 5.22 -8.38
N GLY A 70 12.53 4.68 -9.29
CA GLY A 70 12.97 3.70 -10.29
C GLY A 70 13.16 2.28 -9.74
N GLY A 71 12.72 1.99 -8.50
CA GLY A 71 12.80 0.69 -7.87
C GLY A 71 11.50 -0.13 -7.96
N ILE A 72 11.59 -1.41 -7.60
CA ILE A 72 10.46 -2.30 -7.39
C ILE A 72 10.68 -3.01 -6.05
N ASP A 73 9.64 -3.08 -5.22
CA ASP A 73 9.68 -3.81 -3.95
C ASP A 73 8.63 -4.93 -3.98
N LEU A 74 9.11 -6.15 -3.92
CA LEU A 74 8.26 -7.36 -3.90
C LEU A 74 7.97 -7.83 -2.47
N SER A 75 8.62 -7.25 -1.46
CA SER A 75 8.48 -7.67 -0.06
C SER A 75 7.28 -7.07 0.66
N LEU A 76 6.57 -6.14 0.03
CA LEU A 76 5.46 -5.42 0.68
C LEU A 76 4.38 -6.36 1.19
N GLY A 77 4.08 -7.44 0.45
CA GLY A 77 3.14 -8.49 0.88
C GLY A 77 3.59 -9.18 2.16
N GLY A 78 4.85 -9.61 2.22
CA GLY A 78 5.45 -10.24 3.41
C GLY A 78 5.47 -9.30 4.62
N ILE A 79 5.71 -8.00 4.41
CA ILE A 79 5.60 -7.00 5.50
C ILE A 79 4.17 -6.91 6.01
N VAL A 80 3.17 -6.95 5.14
CA VAL A 80 1.75 -6.94 5.53
C VAL A 80 1.40 -8.18 6.35
N ALA A 81 1.79 -9.38 5.88
CA ALA A 81 1.54 -10.63 6.58
C ALA A 81 2.21 -10.64 7.97
N LEU A 82 3.47 -10.28 8.03
CA LEU A 82 4.21 -10.24 9.30
C LEU A 82 3.64 -9.18 10.26
N ALA A 83 3.24 -8.01 9.76
CA ALA A 83 2.59 -6.98 10.58
C ALA A 83 1.20 -7.43 11.08
N ASN A 84 0.44 -8.17 10.26
CA ASN A 84 -0.83 -8.78 10.65
C ASN A 84 -0.63 -9.77 11.80
N VAL A 85 0.30 -10.70 11.65
CA VAL A 85 0.63 -11.72 12.67
C VAL A 85 1.06 -11.08 13.98
N VAL A 86 2.02 -10.13 13.93
CA VAL A 86 2.49 -9.44 15.15
C VAL A 86 1.39 -8.64 15.82
N CYS A 87 0.53 -7.98 15.04
CA CYS A 87 -0.63 -7.26 15.57
C CYS A 87 -1.57 -8.19 16.33
N VAL A 88 -1.90 -9.36 15.80
CA VAL A 88 -2.80 -10.31 16.44
C VAL A 88 -2.16 -10.99 17.64
N MET A 89 -0.89 -11.41 17.54
CA MET A 89 -0.20 -12.10 18.64
C MET A 89 0.00 -11.21 19.88
N THR A 90 0.17 -9.92 19.68
CA THR A 90 0.36 -8.97 20.79
C THR A 90 -0.96 -8.39 21.31
N MET A 91 -2.09 -8.75 20.67
CA MET A 91 -3.43 -8.24 21.03
C MET A 91 -3.91 -8.77 22.36
N ASN A 92 -4.24 -7.88 23.29
CA ASN A 92 -4.94 -8.23 24.51
C ASN A 92 -6.43 -7.89 24.38
N THR A 93 -7.25 -8.91 24.27
CA THR A 93 -8.71 -8.77 24.06
C THR A 93 -9.48 -8.46 25.33
N GLU A 94 -8.88 -8.65 26.52
CA GLU A 94 -9.52 -8.43 27.82
C GLU A 94 -9.35 -6.97 28.31
N SER A 95 -8.27 -6.29 27.89
CA SER A 95 -8.01 -4.91 28.27
C SER A 95 -8.69 -3.92 27.34
N PRO A 96 -9.38 -2.89 27.86
CA PRO A 96 -9.99 -1.83 27.02
C PRO A 96 -9.00 -1.11 26.10
N VAL A 97 -7.70 -1.07 26.46
CA VAL A 97 -6.62 -0.43 25.73
C VAL A 97 -5.65 -1.45 25.12
N GLY A 98 -6.00 -2.71 25.13
CA GLY A 98 -5.16 -3.83 24.70
C GLY A 98 -4.78 -3.85 23.22
N PHE A 99 -5.29 -2.91 22.42
CA PHE A 99 -4.95 -2.70 21.02
C PHE A 99 -3.81 -1.69 20.81
N ILE A 100 -3.39 -0.94 21.83
CA ILE A 100 -2.35 0.10 21.67
C ILE A 100 -0.98 -0.53 21.41
N LEU A 101 -0.58 -1.51 22.22
CA LEU A 101 0.70 -2.21 22.05
C LEU A 101 0.81 -2.89 20.67
N PRO A 102 -0.19 -3.64 20.19
CA PRO A 102 -0.23 -4.21 18.86
C PRO A 102 0.00 -3.19 17.73
N LEU A 103 -0.65 -2.02 17.83
CA LEU A 103 -0.49 -0.96 16.84
C LEU A 103 0.95 -0.45 16.78
N ILE A 104 1.54 -0.19 17.95
CA ILE A 104 2.93 0.27 18.05
C ILE A 104 3.88 -0.81 17.51
N ALA A 105 3.68 -2.08 17.93
CA ALA A 105 4.52 -3.20 17.51
C ALA A 105 4.48 -3.38 15.98
N ALA A 106 3.30 -3.37 15.37
CA ALA A 106 3.15 -3.51 13.91
C ALA A 106 3.78 -2.32 13.15
N VAL A 107 3.62 -1.09 13.65
CA VAL A 107 4.22 0.11 13.04
C VAL A 107 5.75 0.07 13.11
N VAL A 108 6.29 -0.27 14.28
CA VAL A 108 7.75 -0.40 14.47
C VAL A 108 8.30 -1.51 13.57
N LEU A 109 7.61 -2.65 13.51
CA LEU A 109 7.99 -3.75 12.64
C LEU A 109 8.03 -3.33 11.16
N GLY A 110 6.99 -2.67 10.66
CA GLY A 110 6.95 -2.21 9.27
C GLY A 110 8.07 -1.22 8.95
N LEU A 111 8.37 -0.31 9.89
CA LEU A 111 9.52 0.60 9.77
C LEU A 111 10.86 -0.16 9.74
N VAL A 112 11.04 -1.17 10.59
CA VAL A 112 12.26 -1.99 10.63
C VAL A 112 12.43 -2.78 9.34
N CYS A 113 11.37 -3.45 8.84
CA CYS A 113 11.40 -4.17 7.57
C CYS A 113 11.72 -3.25 6.39
N GLY A 114 11.04 -2.10 6.31
CA GLY A 114 11.31 -1.09 5.30
C GLY A 114 12.73 -0.53 5.40
N ALA A 115 13.22 -0.25 6.61
CA ALA A 115 14.59 0.22 6.84
C ALA A 115 15.62 -0.83 6.44
N LEU A 116 15.38 -2.12 6.72
CA LEU A 116 16.25 -3.22 6.30
C LEU A 116 16.40 -3.23 4.77
N ASN A 117 15.29 -3.24 4.04
CA ASN A 117 15.32 -3.16 2.58
C ASN A 117 16.02 -1.88 2.09
N GLY A 118 15.69 -0.75 2.70
CA GLY A 118 16.28 0.54 2.38
C GLY A 118 17.81 0.54 2.57
N VAL A 119 18.33 -0.06 3.64
CA VAL A 119 19.78 -0.17 3.90
C VAL A 119 20.45 -1.10 2.89
N LEU A 120 19.87 -2.28 2.63
CA LEU A 120 20.42 -3.25 1.69
C LEU A 120 20.50 -2.67 0.27
N VAL A 121 19.45 -1.98 -0.18
CA VAL A 121 19.43 -1.36 -1.51
C VAL A 121 20.37 -0.15 -1.59
N THR A 122 20.39 0.73 -0.58
CA THR A 122 21.10 2.01 -0.70
C THR A 122 22.54 1.97 -0.24
N ARG A 123 22.86 1.22 0.81
CA ARG A 123 24.25 1.05 1.33
C ARG A 123 24.90 -0.19 0.78
N GLY A 124 24.16 -1.29 0.65
CA GLY A 124 24.63 -2.51 0.03
C GLY A 124 24.82 -2.42 -1.48
N ASN A 125 24.28 -1.36 -2.13
CA ASN A 125 24.26 -1.19 -3.59
C ASN A 125 23.72 -2.43 -4.33
N LEU A 126 22.75 -3.12 -3.70
CA LEU A 126 22.12 -4.30 -4.27
C LEU A 126 20.91 -3.91 -5.13
N ALA A 127 20.65 -4.69 -6.17
CA ALA A 127 19.47 -4.47 -7.00
C ALA A 127 18.18 -4.62 -6.18
N PRO A 128 17.24 -3.65 -6.23
CA PRO A 128 16.02 -3.66 -5.43
C PRO A 128 15.22 -4.98 -5.54
N ILE A 129 15.07 -5.50 -6.74
CA ILE A 129 14.32 -6.75 -7.00
C ILE A 129 14.96 -7.93 -6.26
N ILE A 130 16.27 -8.07 -6.30
CA ILE A 130 17.00 -9.19 -5.65
C ILE A 130 16.84 -9.11 -4.13
N VAL A 131 17.03 -7.93 -3.56
CA VAL A 131 16.86 -7.70 -2.12
C VAL A 131 15.43 -8.05 -1.70
N THR A 132 14.45 -7.52 -2.41
CA THR A 132 13.05 -7.60 -1.97
C THR A 132 12.43 -8.99 -2.20
N ILE A 133 12.90 -9.77 -3.18
CA ILE A 133 12.55 -11.20 -3.30
C ILE A 133 13.10 -11.98 -2.10
N ALA A 134 14.36 -11.77 -1.75
CA ALA A 134 14.98 -12.46 -0.62
C ALA A 134 14.31 -12.09 0.71
N THR A 135 14.04 -10.80 0.93
CA THR A 135 13.37 -10.35 2.16
C THR A 135 11.89 -10.75 2.21
N THR A 136 11.20 -10.92 1.08
CA THR A 136 9.86 -11.53 1.05
C THR A 136 9.88 -12.89 1.72
N ALA A 137 10.77 -13.79 1.26
CA ALA A 137 10.88 -15.13 1.83
C ALA A 137 11.23 -15.11 3.32
N ILE A 138 12.05 -14.14 3.77
CA ILE A 138 12.38 -13.97 5.19
C ILE A 138 11.13 -13.51 5.98
N PHE A 139 10.40 -12.50 5.51
CA PHE A 139 9.24 -11.96 6.22
C PHE A 139 8.09 -12.97 6.27
N ASP A 140 7.81 -13.67 5.16
CA ASP A 140 6.82 -14.74 5.11
C ASP A 140 7.24 -15.91 6.02
N GLY A 141 8.51 -16.31 5.99
CA GLY A 141 9.04 -17.33 6.89
C GLY A 141 8.92 -16.94 8.36
N CYS A 142 9.21 -15.68 8.73
CA CYS A 142 9.01 -15.18 10.09
C CYS A 142 7.52 -15.19 10.48
N ALA A 143 6.61 -14.80 9.58
CA ALA A 143 5.18 -14.83 9.83
C ALA A 143 4.71 -16.25 10.11
N LEU A 144 5.11 -17.22 9.28
CA LEU A 144 4.79 -18.65 9.47
C LEU A 144 5.41 -19.26 10.73
N LEU A 145 6.61 -18.86 11.12
CA LEU A 145 7.22 -19.32 12.37
C LEU A 145 6.49 -18.80 13.60
N LEU A 146 6.02 -17.54 13.54
CA LEU A 146 5.25 -16.93 14.62
C LEU A 146 3.84 -17.49 14.70
N MET A 147 3.19 -17.74 13.55
CA MET A 147 1.82 -18.24 13.47
C MET A 147 1.70 -19.31 12.37
N PRO A 148 2.03 -20.59 12.69
CA PRO A 148 2.01 -21.69 11.72
C PRO A 148 0.62 -22.05 11.18
N LYS A 149 -0.43 -21.61 11.87
CA LYS A 149 -1.84 -21.85 11.48
C LYS A 149 -2.61 -20.54 11.66
N PRO A 150 -3.55 -20.24 10.76
CA PRO A 150 -4.45 -19.10 10.93
C PRO A 150 -5.13 -19.13 12.30
N GLY A 151 -5.15 -17.99 13.00
CA GLY A 151 -5.72 -17.97 14.34
C GLY A 151 -5.61 -16.63 15.05
N GLY A 152 -5.72 -16.71 16.38
CA GLY A 152 -5.75 -15.54 17.25
C GLY A 152 -7.11 -14.85 17.27
N SER A 153 -7.18 -13.75 17.99
CA SER A 153 -8.40 -12.95 18.12
C SER A 153 -8.06 -11.47 18.23
N VAL A 154 -8.95 -10.63 17.72
CA VAL A 154 -8.77 -9.18 17.71
C VAL A 154 -9.81 -8.54 18.64
N HIS A 155 -9.41 -7.47 19.33
CA HIS A 155 -10.28 -6.74 20.24
C HIS A 155 -11.53 -6.24 19.48
N LYS A 156 -12.72 -6.65 19.92
CA LYS A 156 -14.01 -6.43 19.21
C LYS A 156 -14.29 -4.95 18.93
N ALA A 157 -14.01 -4.07 19.91
CA ALA A 157 -14.24 -2.63 19.73
C ALA A 157 -13.29 -2.05 18.67
N PHE A 158 -12.03 -2.47 18.65
CA PHE A 158 -11.04 -2.06 17.65
C PHE A 158 -11.43 -2.51 16.23
N SER A 159 -11.75 -3.80 16.06
CA SER A 159 -12.22 -4.34 14.78
C SER A 159 -13.48 -3.61 14.30
N LYS A 160 -14.49 -3.46 15.19
CA LYS A 160 -15.74 -2.76 14.86
C LYS A 160 -15.50 -1.29 14.48
N PHE A 161 -14.59 -0.59 15.18
CA PHE A 161 -14.27 0.79 14.87
C PHE A 161 -13.63 0.92 13.48
N LEU A 162 -12.57 0.17 13.20
CA LEU A 162 -11.86 0.24 11.92
C LEU A 162 -12.71 -0.20 10.72
N THR A 163 -13.51 -1.26 10.88
CA THR A 163 -14.22 -1.86 9.75
C THR A 163 -15.63 -1.31 9.55
N ARG A 164 -16.32 -0.92 10.64
CA ARG A 164 -17.73 -0.51 10.65
C ARG A 164 -17.98 0.86 11.31
N GLY A 165 -16.93 1.50 11.84
CA GLY A 165 -17.05 2.81 12.49
C GLY A 165 -17.59 3.87 11.53
N LEU A 166 -18.28 4.88 12.08
CA LEU A 166 -18.96 5.93 11.33
C LEU A 166 -19.83 5.36 10.19
N LYS A 167 -20.65 4.36 10.50
CA LYS A 167 -21.53 3.66 9.53
C LYS A 167 -20.74 3.04 8.35
N GLY A 168 -19.47 2.64 8.57
CA GLY A 168 -18.58 2.04 7.57
C GLY A 168 -17.79 3.05 6.72
N ALA A 169 -17.71 4.32 7.14
CA ALA A 169 -16.94 5.33 6.44
C ALA A 169 -15.46 5.40 6.88
N VAL A 170 -15.09 4.80 8.01
CA VAL A 170 -13.72 4.86 8.55
C VAL A 170 -12.66 4.41 7.54
N PRO A 171 -12.80 3.28 6.81
CA PRO A 171 -11.80 2.89 5.82
C PRO A 171 -11.59 3.93 4.72
N LEU A 172 -12.69 4.54 4.24
CA LEU A 172 -12.63 5.59 3.22
C LEU A 172 -11.92 6.85 3.75
N ILE A 173 -12.27 7.29 4.95
CA ILE A 173 -11.67 8.48 5.58
C ILE A 173 -10.16 8.25 5.79
N LEU A 174 -9.77 7.11 6.36
CA LEU A 174 -8.36 6.77 6.55
C LEU A 174 -7.61 6.72 5.23
N PHE A 175 -8.19 6.08 4.20
CA PHE A 175 -7.58 6.04 2.88
C PHE A 175 -7.40 7.45 2.30
N LEU A 176 -8.42 8.29 2.34
CA LEU A 176 -8.34 9.65 1.79
C LEU A 176 -7.31 10.51 2.54
N VAL A 177 -7.24 10.40 3.87
CA VAL A 177 -6.24 11.11 4.67
C VAL A 177 -4.83 10.67 4.27
N ILE A 178 -4.57 9.35 4.20
CA ILE A 178 -3.26 8.83 3.82
C ILE A 178 -2.93 9.16 2.36
N LEU A 179 -3.90 9.07 1.45
CA LEU A 179 -3.73 9.47 0.05
C LEU A 179 -3.34 10.95 -0.08
N ILE A 180 -4.03 11.85 0.66
CA ILE A 180 -3.71 13.28 0.66
C ILE A 180 -2.30 13.51 1.21
N LEU A 181 -1.92 12.84 2.31
CA LEU A 181 -0.58 12.95 2.88
C LEU A 181 0.49 12.48 1.89
N VAL A 182 0.33 11.31 1.27
CA VAL A 182 1.27 10.79 0.28
C VAL A 182 1.31 11.70 -0.96
N ARG A 183 0.16 12.17 -1.44
CA ARG A 183 0.09 13.11 -2.58
C ARG A 183 0.80 14.42 -2.26
N THR A 184 0.57 15.00 -1.08
CA THR A 184 1.24 16.23 -0.65
C THR A 184 2.74 16.01 -0.52
N LEU A 185 3.15 14.92 0.11
CA LEU A 185 4.56 14.54 0.23
C LEU A 185 5.24 14.43 -1.13
N THR A 186 4.60 13.75 -2.09
CA THR A 186 5.19 13.51 -3.41
C THR A 186 5.14 14.72 -4.33
N ASN A 187 4.09 15.56 -4.27
CA ASN A 187 3.90 16.64 -5.23
C ASN A 187 4.33 18.01 -4.74
N GLN A 188 4.24 18.27 -3.42
CA GLN A 188 4.40 19.63 -2.89
C GLN A 188 5.68 19.80 -2.06
N THR A 189 6.45 18.72 -1.79
CA THR A 189 7.66 18.80 -0.97
C THR A 189 8.95 18.68 -1.79
N PRO A 190 10.08 19.19 -1.28
CA PRO A 190 11.40 18.94 -1.87
C PRO A 190 11.73 17.46 -1.97
N TYR A 191 11.25 16.64 -1.02
CA TYR A 191 11.42 15.19 -1.01
C TYR A 191 10.77 14.54 -2.25
N GLY A 192 9.53 14.91 -2.58
CA GLY A 192 8.83 14.38 -3.74
C GLY A 192 9.46 14.82 -5.07
N LYS A 193 10.03 16.03 -5.13
CA LYS A 193 10.84 16.47 -6.30
C LYS A 193 12.08 15.60 -6.44
N ALA A 194 12.78 15.32 -5.34
CA ALA A 194 13.96 14.45 -5.33
C ALA A 194 13.61 13.01 -5.74
N LEU A 195 12.49 12.45 -5.27
CA LEU A 195 12.00 11.11 -5.70
C LEU A 195 11.88 11.02 -7.23
N ARG A 196 11.20 11.98 -7.85
CA ARG A 196 11.01 12.00 -9.31
C ARG A 196 12.29 12.26 -10.08
N ALA A 197 13.19 13.10 -9.56
CA ALA A 197 14.49 13.33 -10.17
C ALA A 197 15.32 12.03 -10.22
N ILE A 198 15.32 11.25 -9.12
CA ILE A 198 16.00 9.96 -9.03
C ILE A 198 15.40 8.95 -10.02
N GLY A 199 14.06 8.87 -10.11
CA GLY A 199 13.39 7.98 -11.05
C GLY A 199 13.63 8.32 -12.52
N GLY A 200 13.86 9.59 -12.84
CA GLY A 200 14.23 10.02 -14.20
C GLY A 200 15.68 9.65 -14.55
N SER A 201 16.63 9.98 -13.69
CA SER A 201 18.03 9.57 -13.81
C SER A 201 18.73 9.74 -12.47
N GLU A 202 19.17 8.63 -11.89
CA GLU A 202 19.87 8.60 -10.60
C GLU A 202 21.18 9.40 -10.67
N ASN A 203 21.95 9.24 -11.74
CA ASN A 203 23.22 9.93 -11.95
C ASN A 203 23.02 11.44 -12.09
N ALA A 204 22.03 11.88 -12.86
CA ALA A 204 21.72 13.30 -13.01
C ALA A 204 21.25 13.92 -11.69
N ALA A 205 20.39 13.22 -10.94
CA ALA A 205 19.96 13.65 -9.61
C ALA A 205 21.14 13.79 -8.64
N TYR A 206 22.05 12.82 -8.64
CA TYR A 206 23.26 12.89 -7.82
C TYR A 206 24.14 14.09 -8.18
N SER A 207 24.36 14.35 -9.49
CA SER A 207 25.17 15.47 -9.98
C SER A 207 24.57 16.84 -9.62
N THR A 208 23.26 16.93 -9.40
CA THR A 208 22.57 18.14 -8.92
C THR A 208 22.53 18.27 -7.39
N GLY A 209 23.24 17.40 -6.65
CA GLY A 209 23.36 17.45 -5.19
C GLY A 209 22.25 16.75 -4.42
N VAL A 210 21.37 15.99 -5.09
CA VAL A 210 20.34 15.20 -4.41
C VAL A 210 21.01 14.06 -3.61
N LYS A 211 20.64 13.94 -2.32
CA LYS A 211 21.12 12.85 -1.44
C LYS A 211 20.38 11.54 -1.75
N VAL A 212 20.68 10.94 -2.92
CA VAL A 212 19.97 9.77 -3.48
C VAL A 212 19.76 8.65 -2.47
N LYS A 213 20.82 8.21 -1.79
CA LYS A 213 20.75 7.11 -0.79
C LYS A 213 19.75 7.43 0.33
N LYS A 214 19.76 8.68 0.84
CA LYS A 214 18.83 9.09 1.90
C LYS A 214 17.38 9.12 1.42
N VAL A 215 17.14 9.65 0.22
CA VAL A 215 15.79 9.75 -0.35
C VAL A 215 15.20 8.35 -0.58
N LYS A 216 15.97 7.45 -1.20
CA LYS A 216 15.56 6.04 -1.40
C LYS A 216 15.29 5.34 -0.07
N PHE A 217 16.20 5.46 0.91
CA PHE A 217 16.02 4.86 2.24
C PHE A 217 14.70 5.29 2.89
N ILE A 218 14.38 6.58 2.86
CA ILE A 218 13.12 7.10 3.41
C ILE A 218 11.91 6.53 2.64
N ALA A 219 12.01 6.34 1.32
CA ALA A 219 10.93 5.75 0.53
C ALA A 219 10.62 4.31 0.99
N TYR A 220 11.63 3.49 1.26
CA TYR A 220 11.45 2.14 1.80
C TYR A 220 10.85 2.16 3.22
N CYS A 221 11.29 3.05 4.10
CA CYS A 221 10.72 3.20 5.44
C CYS A 221 9.23 3.58 5.38
N LEU A 222 8.86 4.53 4.52
CA LEU A 222 7.47 4.95 4.33
C LEU A 222 6.61 3.84 3.71
N ALA A 223 7.16 3.08 2.76
CA ALA A 223 6.48 1.93 2.19
C ALA A 223 6.22 0.85 3.24
N GLY A 224 7.20 0.53 4.09
CA GLY A 224 7.03 -0.38 5.22
C GLY A 224 5.98 0.09 6.23
N LEU A 225 5.93 1.39 6.51
CA LEU A 225 4.89 2.00 7.37
C LEU A 225 3.48 1.84 6.78
N LEU A 226 3.33 2.05 5.48
CA LEU A 226 2.05 1.86 4.79
C LEU A 226 1.63 0.39 4.78
N CYS A 227 2.58 -0.54 4.64
CA CYS A 227 2.32 -1.97 4.75
C CYS A 227 1.93 -2.38 6.18
N ALA A 228 2.53 -1.78 7.20
CA ALA A 228 2.10 -1.99 8.59
C ALA A 228 0.65 -1.55 8.80
N ALA A 229 0.25 -0.39 8.26
CA ALA A 229 -1.13 0.08 8.30
C ALA A 229 -2.08 -0.90 7.57
N ALA A 230 -1.64 -1.48 6.45
CA ALA A 230 -2.38 -2.54 5.75
C ALA A 230 -2.56 -3.79 6.62
N GLY A 231 -1.48 -4.27 7.27
CA GLY A 231 -1.50 -5.44 8.15
C GLY A 231 -2.39 -5.25 9.38
N ILE A 232 -2.31 -4.08 10.02
CA ILE A 232 -3.19 -3.68 11.13
C ILE A 232 -4.66 -3.69 10.71
N PHE A 233 -4.97 -3.15 9.54
CA PHE A 233 -6.33 -3.14 9.04
C PHE A 233 -6.82 -4.54 8.67
N LEU A 234 -5.95 -5.36 8.09
CA LEU A 234 -6.24 -6.74 7.73
C LEU A 234 -6.60 -7.57 8.98
N SER A 235 -5.84 -7.43 10.08
CA SER A 235 -6.16 -8.10 11.36
C SER A 235 -7.55 -7.71 11.88
N ALA A 236 -7.89 -6.43 11.81
CA ALA A 236 -9.21 -5.94 12.21
C ALA A 236 -10.34 -6.45 11.30
N GLN A 237 -10.07 -6.66 10.02
CA GLN A 237 -11.04 -7.14 9.04
C GLN A 237 -11.30 -8.63 9.18
N MET A 238 -10.26 -9.44 9.34
CA MET A 238 -10.34 -10.91 9.46
C MET A 238 -10.70 -11.35 10.88
N ASN A 239 -10.49 -10.50 11.88
CA ASN A 239 -10.53 -10.83 13.33
C ASN A 239 -9.54 -11.94 13.73
N SER A 240 -8.52 -12.17 12.94
CA SER A 240 -7.48 -13.18 13.08
C SER A 240 -6.24 -12.77 12.30
N ALA A 241 -5.18 -13.55 12.38
CA ALA A 241 -4.05 -13.45 11.46
C ALA A 241 -3.90 -14.74 10.64
N ASP A 242 -3.33 -14.55 9.44
CA ASP A 242 -2.98 -15.58 8.48
C ASP A 242 -1.68 -15.20 7.76
#